data_292ce2b5a26204597b65b62894c4de15
#
_entry.id   292ce2b5a26204597b65b62894c4de15
#
_cell.length_a   1.000
_cell.length_b   1.000
_cell.length_c   1.000
_cell.angle_alpha   90.00
_cell.angle_beta   90.00
_cell.angle_gamma   90.00
#
_symmetry.space_group_name_H-M   'P 1'
#
loop_
_entity.id
_entity.type
_entity.pdbx_description
1 polymer ?
#
loop_
_entity_poly.entity_id
_entity_poly.type
_entity_poly.pdbx_seq_one_letter_code
_entity_poly.pdbx_strand_id
1 'polypeptide(L)'
;MGVIIGQKEYFKGIGQIKFEGAESDNPFAFRYYDENRIVAGKSMKEHLRFAIAYWHSFCGDGADPFGPGTHHYPWDVASDARQRAADKADAAFEFITKIGAPYYCFHDVDAIEGHNDPKEFGDRVKFITDIFAKKQAESGVKLLWGTANLFSNERYMNGASTNPNFEVVAHAGAQLKGAIDATIKLGGEGYVFWGGREGYMSLLNTNMKLERENFARMLHTCVEYARRNGFKGKFFIEPKPCEPTKHQYDYDAATVIGFLREFDLLSEFGLNLEVNHATLAGHTFAHECQVASDAGMLASIDANRGDTQNGWDTDQFPTDIYEWAEAMAIILKQGGLAGGGINFDAKRRRNSTDMQDLFYAHIGGMDTIARSLLIAEKMAKHGEMDRLKAERYASFNSGKGADYAAGKLKLEDLYKIAIEVGEPAQISGKQEYLENLLGRFV
;
A
#
# COMPACT_ATOMS: atom_id res chain seq x y z
N MET A 1 12.57 9.56 -18.18
CA MET A 1 13.29 8.35 -17.71
C MET A 1 13.74 7.58 -18.93
N GLY A 2 15.03 7.22 -19.05
CA GLY A 2 15.54 6.39 -20.14
C GLY A 2 15.47 4.92 -19.75
N VAL A 3 15.21 4.03 -20.73
CA VAL A 3 15.30 2.57 -20.51
C VAL A 3 16.76 2.21 -20.23
N ILE A 4 17.00 1.47 -19.15
CA ILE A 4 18.31 0.91 -18.85
C ILE A 4 18.31 -0.61 -19.06
N ILE A 5 19.36 -1.13 -19.63
CA ILE A 5 19.58 -2.57 -19.81
C ILE A 5 20.88 -2.90 -19.10
N GLY A 6 20.86 -3.93 -18.25
CA GLY A 6 22.03 -4.40 -17.53
C GLY A 6 22.98 -5.20 -18.40
N GLN A 7 23.58 -6.26 -17.86
CA GLN A 7 24.51 -7.11 -18.60
C GLN A 7 23.86 -7.85 -19.78
N LYS A 8 22.57 -8.15 -19.66
CA LYS A 8 21.74 -8.73 -20.76
C LYS A 8 20.33 -8.13 -20.74
N GLU A 9 19.66 -8.16 -21.88
CA GLU A 9 18.25 -7.79 -22.00
C GLU A 9 17.35 -8.98 -21.64
N TYR A 10 16.49 -8.80 -20.64
CA TYR A 10 15.54 -9.81 -20.16
C TYR A 10 14.19 -9.73 -20.87
N PHE A 11 13.73 -8.54 -21.21
CA PHE A 11 12.42 -8.30 -21.84
C PHE A 11 12.58 -7.88 -23.31
N LYS A 12 13.18 -8.79 -24.10
CA LYS A 12 13.48 -8.57 -25.51
C LYS A 12 12.22 -8.28 -26.33
N GLY A 13 12.34 -7.31 -27.23
CA GLY A 13 11.25 -6.95 -28.15
C GLY A 13 10.16 -6.06 -27.51
N ILE A 14 10.24 -5.77 -26.22
CA ILE A 14 9.35 -4.81 -25.56
C ILE A 14 10.11 -3.50 -25.38
N GLY A 15 9.61 -2.43 -26.00
CA GLY A 15 10.13 -1.07 -25.84
C GLY A 15 9.59 -0.38 -24.58
N GLN A 16 9.83 0.93 -24.50
CA GLN A 16 9.22 1.75 -23.46
C GLN A 16 7.71 1.87 -23.69
N ILE A 17 6.92 1.56 -22.68
CA ILE A 17 5.46 1.70 -22.70
C ILE A 17 5.11 3.20 -22.66
N LYS A 18 4.21 3.63 -23.55
CA LYS A 18 3.80 5.03 -23.68
C LYS A 18 2.30 5.16 -23.72
N PHE A 19 1.82 6.36 -23.41
CA PHE A 19 0.42 6.73 -23.59
C PHE A 19 0.11 6.88 -25.11
N GLU A 20 -0.94 6.20 -25.57
CA GLU A 20 -1.44 6.28 -26.94
C GLU A 20 -2.92 6.70 -27.02
N GLY A 21 -3.62 6.73 -25.87
CA GLY A 21 -5.03 7.11 -25.80
C GLY A 21 -6.00 5.92 -25.81
N ALA A 22 -7.27 6.23 -25.49
CA ALA A 22 -8.29 5.21 -25.20
C ALA A 22 -8.59 4.26 -26.38
N GLU A 23 -8.36 4.71 -27.60
CA GLU A 23 -8.66 3.96 -28.84
C GLU A 23 -7.49 3.10 -29.31
N SER A 24 -6.37 3.06 -28.58
CA SER A 24 -5.20 2.26 -28.99
C SER A 24 -5.48 0.76 -28.87
N ASP A 25 -5.18 0.04 -29.95
CA ASP A 25 -5.18 -1.42 -29.99
C ASP A 25 -3.83 -2.05 -29.56
N ASN A 26 -2.83 -1.22 -29.28
CA ASN A 26 -1.51 -1.69 -28.86
C ASN A 26 -1.57 -2.23 -27.43
N PRO A 27 -1.33 -3.54 -27.18
CA PRO A 27 -1.36 -4.09 -25.83
C PRO A 27 -0.18 -3.64 -24.96
N PHE A 28 0.84 -3.01 -25.55
CA PHE A 28 2.00 -2.43 -24.87
C PHE A 28 1.93 -0.89 -24.83
N ALA A 29 0.73 -0.33 -24.67
CA ALA A 29 0.52 1.10 -24.51
C ALA A 29 -0.45 1.40 -23.38
N PHE A 30 -0.30 2.57 -22.75
CA PHE A 30 -1.30 3.11 -21.83
C PHE A 30 -2.44 3.77 -22.60
N ARG A 31 -3.65 3.50 -22.15
CA ARG A 31 -4.87 4.14 -22.67
C ARG A 31 -5.33 5.31 -21.83
N TYR A 32 -5.01 5.33 -20.55
CA TYR A 32 -5.46 6.36 -19.61
C TYR A 32 -4.31 6.99 -18.83
N TYR A 33 -3.21 6.29 -18.58
CA TYR A 33 -2.06 6.83 -17.88
C TYR A 33 -1.20 7.69 -18.80
N ASP A 34 -1.45 9.00 -18.78
CA ASP A 34 -0.57 10.02 -19.37
C ASP A 34 0.16 10.75 -18.25
N GLU A 35 1.44 10.43 -18.05
CA GLU A 35 2.23 10.94 -16.92
C GLU A 35 2.25 12.45 -16.79
N ASN A 36 2.11 13.18 -17.93
CA ASN A 36 2.20 14.62 -18.01
C ASN A 36 0.83 15.33 -17.96
N ARG A 37 -0.26 14.60 -18.09
CA ARG A 37 -1.61 15.17 -18.04
C ARG A 37 -1.86 15.84 -16.69
N ILE A 38 -2.29 17.10 -16.76
CA ILE A 38 -2.64 17.85 -15.55
C ILE A 38 -4.06 17.49 -15.10
N VAL A 39 -4.17 17.05 -13.84
CA VAL A 39 -5.41 16.71 -13.16
C VAL A 39 -5.43 17.51 -11.86
N ALA A 40 -6.47 18.31 -11.63
CA ALA A 40 -6.62 19.12 -10.41
C ALA A 40 -5.33 19.87 -9.99
N GLY A 41 -4.60 20.41 -10.96
CA GLY A 41 -3.43 21.28 -10.74
C GLY A 41 -2.07 20.59 -10.60
N LYS A 42 -2.01 19.25 -10.62
CA LYS A 42 -0.77 18.46 -10.61
C LYS A 42 -0.74 17.52 -11.81
N SER A 43 0.45 17.06 -12.21
CA SER A 43 0.54 16.01 -13.22
C SER A 43 -0.01 14.69 -12.68
N MET A 44 -0.49 13.83 -13.57
CA MET A 44 -0.97 12.48 -13.21
C MET A 44 0.13 11.67 -12.49
N LYS A 45 1.37 11.81 -12.92
CA LYS A 45 2.55 11.20 -12.27
C LYS A 45 2.75 11.67 -10.82
N GLU A 46 2.53 12.97 -10.55
CA GLU A 46 2.64 13.52 -9.20
C GLU A 46 1.50 13.07 -8.28
N HIS A 47 0.31 12.83 -8.84
CA HIS A 47 -0.81 12.27 -8.07
C HIS A 47 -0.59 10.80 -7.72
N LEU A 48 -0.22 9.98 -8.71
CA LEU A 48 -0.25 8.53 -8.62
C LEU A 48 1.03 7.93 -8.05
N ARG A 49 2.20 8.54 -8.35
CA ARG A 49 3.50 8.13 -7.79
C ARG A 49 3.67 6.60 -7.79
N PHE A 50 3.41 5.96 -8.93
CA PHE A 50 3.41 4.52 -9.08
C PHE A 50 4.75 3.89 -8.71
N ALA A 51 4.71 2.84 -7.91
CA ALA A 51 5.84 2.01 -7.54
C ALA A 51 5.62 0.56 -7.95
N ILE A 52 6.70 -0.14 -8.26
CA ILE A 52 6.70 -1.57 -8.57
C ILE A 52 7.13 -2.36 -7.36
N ALA A 53 6.30 -3.29 -6.91
CA ALA A 53 6.62 -4.23 -5.85
C ALA A 53 7.66 -5.23 -6.32
N TYR A 54 8.84 -5.22 -5.68
CA TYR A 54 9.96 -6.07 -6.08
C TYR A 54 9.65 -7.55 -5.88
N TRP A 55 8.96 -7.90 -4.78
CA TRP A 55 8.65 -9.28 -4.39
C TRP A 55 7.72 -9.97 -5.39
N HIS A 56 6.56 -9.43 -5.67
CA HIS A 56 5.60 -10.04 -6.59
C HIS A 56 6.06 -10.03 -8.04
N SER A 57 6.73 -8.95 -8.46
CA SER A 57 7.12 -8.78 -9.86
C SER A 57 8.33 -9.65 -10.25
N PHE A 58 9.29 -9.83 -9.33
CA PHE A 58 10.58 -10.44 -9.67
C PHE A 58 10.95 -11.67 -8.84
N CYS A 59 10.18 -11.99 -7.78
CA CYS A 59 10.39 -13.15 -6.91
C CYS A 59 9.16 -14.07 -6.84
N GLY A 60 7.94 -13.58 -7.15
CA GLY A 60 6.71 -14.34 -7.05
C GLY A 60 6.68 -15.47 -8.06
N ASP A 61 6.81 -16.71 -7.60
CA ASP A 61 6.87 -17.89 -8.44
C ASP A 61 5.50 -18.45 -8.86
N GLY A 62 4.39 -17.87 -8.37
CA GLY A 62 3.04 -18.34 -8.65
C GLY A 62 2.61 -19.54 -7.80
N ALA A 63 3.33 -19.84 -6.70
CA ALA A 63 2.89 -20.84 -5.73
C ALA A 63 1.59 -20.38 -5.02
N ASP A 64 0.78 -21.37 -4.64
CA ASP A 64 -0.42 -21.20 -3.82
C ASP A 64 -0.52 -22.35 -2.79
N PRO A 65 -1.49 -22.35 -1.87
CA PRO A 65 -1.63 -23.42 -0.89
C PRO A 65 -1.84 -24.82 -1.49
N PHE A 66 -2.12 -24.93 -2.79
CA PHE A 66 -2.46 -26.16 -3.48
C PHE A 66 -1.35 -26.68 -4.39
N GLY A 67 -0.28 -25.94 -4.60
CA GLY A 67 0.83 -26.45 -5.41
C GLY A 67 2.03 -25.50 -5.55
N PRO A 68 3.15 -26.03 -6.05
CA PRO A 68 4.38 -25.26 -6.26
C PRO A 68 4.20 -24.21 -7.36
N GLY A 69 5.14 -23.28 -7.43
CA GLY A 69 5.15 -22.21 -8.42
C GLY A 69 5.21 -22.68 -9.87
N THR A 70 4.69 -21.86 -10.77
CA THR A 70 4.66 -22.09 -12.22
C THR A 70 5.53 -21.09 -12.99
N HIS A 71 6.00 -20.04 -12.31
CA HIS A 71 6.83 -19.02 -12.92
C HIS A 71 8.32 -19.35 -12.71
N HIS A 72 9.08 -19.36 -13.81
CA HIS A 72 10.52 -19.60 -13.82
C HIS A 72 11.22 -18.38 -14.40
N TYR A 73 12.10 -17.78 -13.62
CA TYR A 73 12.75 -16.53 -14.00
C TYR A 73 14.15 -16.74 -14.56
N PRO A 74 14.48 -16.09 -15.71
CA PRO A 74 15.80 -16.22 -16.32
C PRO A 74 16.93 -15.50 -15.53
N TRP A 75 16.60 -14.74 -14.49
CA TRP A 75 17.56 -14.11 -13.56
C TRP A 75 17.80 -14.90 -12.28
N ASP A 76 17.10 -16.03 -12.08
CA ASP A 76 17.19 -16.84 -10.86
C ASP A 76 17.92 -18.17 -11.10
N VAL A 77 18.92 -18.17 -12.01
CA VAL A 77 19.61 -19.39 -12.44
C VAL A 77 21.05 -19.52 -11.91
N ALA A 78 21.67 -18.43 -11.49
CA ALA A 78 23.03 -18.47 -10.95
C ALA A 78 23.08 -19.22 -9.60
N SER A 79 24.14 -19.98 -9.35
CA SER A 79 24.32 -20.69 -8.07
C SER A 79 24.68 -19.78 -6.91
N ASP A 80 25.38 -18.67 -7.18
CA ASP A 80 25.77 -17.68 -6.18
C ASP A 80 24.63 -16.69 -5.88
N ALA A 81 24.31 -16.50 -4.60
CA ALA A 81 23.19 -15.63 -4.16
C ALA A 81 23.41 -14.15 -4.53
N ARG A 82 24.65 -13.65 -4.49
CA ARG A 82 24.96 -12.26 -4.88
C ARG A 82 24.81 -12.07 -6.38
N GLN A 83 25.22 -13.06 -7.18
CA GLN A 83 25.03 -13.01 -8.63
C GLN A 83 23.56 -13.06 -9.00
N ARG A 84 22.75 -13.97 -8.39
CA ARG A 84 21.27 -13.98 -8.60
C ARG A 84 20.64 -12.64 -8.27
N ALA A 85 21.04 -12.04 -7.14
CA ALA A 85 20.50 -10.73 -6.74
C ALA A 85 20.89 -9.61 -7.73
N ALA A 86 22.09 -9.63 -8.26
CA ALA A 86 22.54 -8.68 -9.28
C ALA A 86 21.80 -8.87 -10.61
N ASP A 87 21.64 -10.10 -11.07
CA ASP A 87 20.88 -10.44 -12.28
C ASP A 87 19.41 -10.04 -12.15
N LYS A 88 18.79 -10.28 -10.98
CA LYS A 88 17.42 -9.84 -10.66
C LYS A 88 17.30 -8.31 -10.67
N ALA A 89 18.28 -7.60 -10.10
CA ALA A 89 18.30 -6.15 -10.13
C ALA A 89 18.42 -5.59 -11.56
N ASP A 90 19.18 -6.25 -12.44
CA ASP A 90 19.25 -5.90 -13.86
C ASP A 90 17.85 -6.04 -14.51
N ALA A 91 17.18 -7.18 -14.32
CA ALA A 91 15.85 -7.43 -14.85
C ALA A 91 14.80 -6.44 -14.28
N ALA A 92 14.85 -6.19 -12.97
CA ALA A 92 13.91 -5.31 -12.29
C ALA A 92 14.01 -3.87 -12.82
N PHE A 93 15.18 -3.30 -12.91
CA PHE A 93 15.34 -1.94 -13.40
C PHE A 93 15.11 -1.81 -14.91
N GLU A 94 15.37 -2.87 -15.70
CA GLU A 94 14.92 -2.92 -17.09
C GLU A 94 13.40 -2.83 -17.19
N PHE A 95 12.69 -3.65 -16.43
CA PHE A 95 11.22 -3.63 -16.39
C PHE A 95 10.67 -2.28 -15.94
N ILE A 96 11.14 -1.77 -14.79
CA ILE A 96 10.67 -0.52 -14.18
C ILE A 96 10.84 0.65 -15.14
N THR A 97 11.97 0.70 -15.85
CA THR A 97 12.22 1.77 -16.82
C THR A 97 11.44 1.60 -18.11
N LYS A 98 11.18 0.36 -18.56
CA LYS A 98 10.31 0.08 -19.72
C LYS A 98 8.85 0.42 -19.42
N ILE A 99 8.33 0.06 -18.24
CA ILE A 99 6.96 0.43 -17.85
C ILE A 99 6.81 1.92 -17.52
N GLY A 100 7.91 2.60 -17.17
CA GLY A 100 7.90 4.02 -16.85
C GLY A 100 7.45 4.36 -15.42
N ALA A 101 7.50 3.42 -14.48
CA ALA A 101 7.20 3.68 -13.08
C ALA A 101 8.33 4.48 -12.41
N PRO A 102 8.02 5.59 -11.71
CA PRO A 102 9.05 6.42 -11.09
C PRO A 102 9.65 5.83 -9.82
N TYR A 103 9.01 4.83 -9.23
CA TYR A 103 9.40 4.25 -7.95
C TYR A 103 9.37 2.72 -7.96
N TYR A 104 10.02 2.15 -6.94
CA TYR A 104 9.91 0.75 -6.56
C TYR A 104 9.86 0.62 -5.04
N CYS A 105 9.42 -0.55 -4.56
CA CYS A 105 9.43 -0.94 -3.16
C CYS A 105 10.05 -2.33 -3.01
N PHE A 106 10.67 -2.66 -1.88
CA PHE A 106 11.27 -3.97 -1.66
C PHE A 106 11.20 -4.44 -0.20
N HIS A 107 11.18 -5.77 0.00
CA HIS A 107 11.61 -6.40 1.24
C HIS A 107 13.09 -6.79 1.11
N ASP A 108 13.81 -6.77 2.22
CA ASP A 108 15.23 -7.11 2.27
C ASP A 108 15.56 -8.48 1.68
N VAL A 109 14.78 -9.53 2.01
CA VAL A 109 15.01 -10.91 1.52
C VAL A 109 14.66 -11.09 0.04
N ASP A 110 13.83 -10.24 -0.54
CA ASP A 110 13.48 -10.29 -1.95
C ASP A 110 14.57 -9.65 -2.80
N ALA A 111 15.20 -8.61 -2.26
CA ALA A 111 16.35 -7.98 -2.88
C ALA A 111 17.53 -8.95 -2.96
N ILE A 112 17.82 -9.68 -1.88
CA ILE A 112 18.85 -10.71 -1.81
C ILE A 112 18.46 -11.81 -0.83
N GLU A 113 18.78 -13.05 -1.18
CA GLU A 113 18.50 -14.23 -0.35
C GLU A 113 18.95 -14.06 1.11
N GLY A 114 18.03 -14.34 2.04
CA GLY A 114 18.26 -14.27 3.48
C GLY A 114 19.40 -15.19 3.96
N HIS A 115 19.89 -14.92 5.16
CA HIS A 115 20.87 -15.76 5.84
C HIS A 115 20.58 -15.86 7.34
N ASN A 116 20.89 -17.00 7.96
CA ASN A 116 20.64 -17.20 9.39
C ASN A 116 21.61 -16.43 10.30
N ASP A 117 22.85 -16.20 9.85
CA ASP A 117 23.78 -15.30 10.50
C ASP A 117 23.44 -13.84 10.20
N PRO A 118 23.07 -13.01 11.20
CA PRO A 118 22.69 -11.62 10.98
C PRO A 118 23.79 -10.77 10.37
N LYS A 119 25.07 -11.09 10.62
CA LYS A 119 26.20 -10.36 10.05
C LYS A 119 26.33 -10.62 8.56
N GLU A 120 26.31 -11.90 8.14
CA GLU A 120 26.36 -12.27 6.72
C GLU A 120 25.13 -11.69 5.99
N PHE A 121 23.94 -11.73 6.60
CA PHE A 121 22.76 -11.13 5.99
C PHE A 121 22.92 -9.61 5.82
N GLY A 122 23.42 -8.92 6.84
CA GLY A 122 23.74 -7.49 6.75
C GLY A 122 24.73 -7.16 5.63
N ASP A 123 25.76 -7.96 5.46
CA ASP A 123 26.75 -7.81 4.38
C ASP A 123 26.11 -8.06 2.99
N ARG A 124 25.20 -9.01 2.86
CA ARG A 124 24.39 -9.25 1.65
C ARG A 124 23.47 -8.06 1.32
N VAL A 125 22.73 -7.57 2.30
CA VAL A 125 21.84 -6.40 2.12
C VAL A 125 22.64 -5.18 1.69
N LYS A 126 23.81 -4.95 2.29
CA LYS A 126 24.69 -3.86 1.89
C LYS A 126 25.15 -4.00 0.44
N PHE A 127 25.55 -5.20 0.01
CA PHE A 127 25.97 -5.50 -1.36
C PHE A 127 24.89 -5.14 -2.38
N ILE A 128 23.65 -5.61 -2.17
CA ILE A 128 22.55 -5.32 -3.12
C ILE A 128 22.12 -3.86 -3.09
N THR A 129 22.21 -3.21 -1.91
CA THR A 129 21.92 -1.78 -1.77
C THR A 129 22.89 -0.94 -2.60
N ASP A 130 24.16 -1.31 -2.68
CA ASP A 130 25.16 -0.63 -3.53
C ASP A 130 24.79 -0.73 -5.03
N ILE A 131 24.28 -1.89 -5.46
CA ILE A 131 23.80 -2.11 -6.83
C ILE A 131 22.55 -1.25 -7.10
N PHE A 132 21.58 -1.24 -6.18
CA PHE A 132 20.36 -0.42 -6.33
C PHE A 132 20.71 1.08 -6.42
N ALA A 133 21.61 1.58 -5.56
CA ALA A 133 22.04 2.97 -5.60
C ALA A 133 22.64 3.37 -6.97
N LYS A 134 23.45 2.49 -7.56
CA LYS A 134 23.97 2.68 -8.91
C LYS A 134 22.86 2.74 -9.96
N LYS A 135 21.94 1.78 -9.93
CA LYS A 135 20.82 1.73 -10.87
C LYS A 135 19.86 2.91 -10.73
N GLN A 136 19.62 3.39 -9.50
CA GLN A 136 18.86 4.62 -9.27
C GLN A 136 19.55 5.83 -9.92
N ALA A 137 20.88 5.94 -9.77
CA ALA A 137 21.64 7.04 -10.38
C ALA A 137 21.61 7.00 -11.91
N GLU A 138 21.62 5.81 -12.53
CA GLU A 138 21.59 5.62 -13.97
C GLU A 138 20.17 5.85 -14.58
N SER A 139 19.11 5.44 -13.87
CA SER A 139 17.74 5.44 -14.38
C SER A 139 16.92 6.65 -13.96
N GLY A 140 17.21 7.24 -12.81
CA GLY A 140 16.37 8.22 -12.14
C GLY A 140 15.16 7.62 -11.41
N VAL A 141 15.00 6.29 -11.39
CA VAL A 141 14.02 5.57 -10.55
C VAL A 141 14.40 5.77 -9.09
N LYS A 142 13.42 5.90 -8.20
CA LYS A 142 13.64 6.15 -6.76
C LYS A 142 13.03 5.04 -5.91
N LEU A 143 13.52 4.88 -4.70
CA LEU A 143 12.88 4.05 -3.70
C LEU A 143 11.70 4.81 -3.09
N LEU A 144 10.48 4.25 -3.17
CA LEU A 144 9.33 4.79 -2.47
C LEU A 144 9.44 4.43 -0.98
N TRP A 145 9.52 3.14 -0.68
CA TRP A 145 9.77 2.64 0.66
C TRP A 145 10.44 1.26 0.65
N GLY A 146 11.18 0.98 1.70
CA GLY A 146 11.73 -0.34 1.99
C GLY A 146 11.09 -0.94 3.23
N THR A 147 11.23 -2.24 3.41
CA THR A 147 10.78 -2.95 4.60
C THR A 147 11.60 -4.21 4.85
N ALA A 148 11.48 -4.79 6.04
CA ALA A 148 12.05 -6.08 6.41
C ALA A 148 11.00 -7.18 6.34
N ASN A 149 11.33 -8.32 5.73
CA ASN A 149 10.47 -9.50 5.76
C ASN A 149 10.67 -10.24 7.10
N LEU A 150 9.79 -9.97 8.05
CA LEU A 150 9.80 -10.56 9.40
C LEU A 150 8.78 -11.70 9.56
N PHE A 151 8.46 -12.42 8.48
CA PHE A 151 7.41 -13.43 8.48
C PHE A 151 7.73 -14.72 7.73
N SER A 152 8.58 -14.69 6.69
CA SER A 152 8.87 -15.87 5.87
C SER A 152 9.80 -16.88 6.55
N ASN A 153 10.77 -16.43 7.33
CA ASN A 153 11.70 -17.32 8.02
C ASN A 153 10.97 -18.07 9.14
N GLU A 154 11.25 -19.37 9.30
CA GLU A 154 10.62 -20.23 10.30
C GLU A 154 10.74 -19.72 11.75
N ARG A 155 11.81 -18.93 12.07
CA ARG A 155 11.98 -18.31 13.39
C ARG A 155 10.82 -17.40 13.78
N TYR A 156 10.15 -16.79 12.77
CA TYR A 156 9.04 -15.86 12.97
C TYR A 156 7.66 -16.55 13.04
N MET A 157 7.60 -17.87 13.15
CA MET A 157 6.34 -18.61 13.19
C MET A 157 5.37 -18.14 14.29
N ASN A 158 5.87 -17.53 15.37
CA ASN A 158 5.09 -16.98 16.48
C ASN A 158 5.23 -15.45 16.60
N GLY A 159 5.37 -14.74 15.48
CA GLY A 159 5.63 -13.31 15.46
C GLY A 159 7.13 -12.99 15.44
N ALA A 160 7.44 -11.74 15.22
CA ALA A 160 8.80 -11.17 15.20
C ALA A 160 9.02 -10.29 16.43
N SER A 161 8.51 -9.05 16.43
CA SER A 161 8.58 -8.15 17.60
C SER A 161 7.66 -8.58 18.75
N THR A 162 6.58 -9.30 18.45
CA THR A 162 5.66 -9.88 19.42
C THR A 162 6.06 -11.28 19.91
N ASN A 163 7.14 -11.85 19.36
CA ASN A 163 7.55 -13.21 19.66
C ASN A 163 7.79 -13.44 21.17
N PRO A 164 7.30 -14.56 21.75
CA PRO A 164 7.53 -14.89 23.16
C PRO A 164 9.00 -15.21 23.48
N ASN A 165 9.84 -15.47 22.48
CA ASN A 165 11.28 -15.66 22.64
C ASN A 165 12.05 -14.39 22.33
N PHE A 166 12.70 -13.80 23.33
CA PHE A 166 13.49 -12.57 23.17
C PHE A 166 14.64 -12.69 22.14
N GLU A 167 15.23 -13.87 21.96
CA GLU A 167 16.28 -14.07 20.95
C GLU A 167 15.74 -13.85 19.53
N VAL A 168 14.48 -14.24 19.26
CA VAL A 168 13.80 -13.95 17.99
C VAL A 168 13.53 -12.47 17.84
N VAL A 169 13.10 -11.78 18.90
CA VAL A 169 12.92 -10.31 18.89
C VAL A 169 14.24 -9.61 18.58
N ALA A 170 15.36 -10.08 19.12
CA ALA A 170 16.69 -9.54 18.81
C ALA A 170 17.09 -9.76 17.34
N HIS A 171 16.79 -10.93 16.75
CA HIS A 171 16.98 -11.17 15.31
C HIS A 171 16.10 -10.26 14.46
N ALA A 172 14.84 -10.04 14.83
CA ALA A 172 13.96 -9.10 14.17
C ALA A 172 14.53 -7.68 14.20
N GLY A 173 15.02 -7.23 15.34
CA GLY A 173 15.69 -5.94 15.50
C GLY A 173 16.94 -5.78 14.61
N ALA A 174 17.74 -6.83 14.49
CA ALA A 174 18.91 -6.82 13.60
C ALA A 174 18.52 -6.69 12.12
N GLN A 175 17.47 -7.39 11.71
CA GLN A 175 16.95 -7.35 10.33
C GLN A 175 16.30 -5.99 10.02
N LEU A 176 15.48 -5.47 10.93
CA LEU A 176 14.90 -4.12 10.83
C LEU A 176 15.98 -3.05 10.67
N LYS A 177 17.04 -3.12 11.49
CA LYS A 177 18.17 -2.20 11.38
C LYS A 177 18.80 -2.23 9.98
N GLY A 178 19.03 -3.42 9.43
CA GLY A 178 19.61 -3.57 8.08
C GLY A 178 18.72 -2.99 6.98
N ALA A 179 17.42 -3.24 7.03
CA ALA A 179 16.45 -2.71 6.07
C ALA A 179 16.28 -1.18 6.19
N ILE A 180 16.30 -0.64 7.40
CA ILE A 180 16.27 0.83 7.64
C ILE A 180 17.55 1.48 7.09
N ASP A 181 18.73 0.92 7.35
CA ASP A 181 20.01 1.41 6.81
C ASP A 181 20.00 1.43 5.27
N ALA A 182 19.49 0.37 4.64
CA ALA A 182 19.34 0.27 3.19
C ALA A 182 18.36 1.36 2.66
N THR A 183 17.22 1.54 3.33
CA THR A 183 16.24 2.57 2.97
C THR A 183 16.83 3.97 3.06
N ILE A 184 17.56 4.28 4.13
CA ILE A 184 18.24 5.57 4.29
C ILE A 184 19.25 5.79 3.16
N LYS A 185 20.10 4.79 2.88
CA LYS A 185 21.14 4.87 1.85
C LYS A 185 20.57 5.09 0.46
N LEU A 186 19.44 4.46 0.15
CA LEU A 186 18.74 4.59 -1.13
C LEU A 186 17.86 5.85 -1.23
N GLY A 187 17.83 6.67 -0.17
CA GLY A 187 16.99 7.88 -0.14
C GLY A 187 15.50 7.56 -0.18
N GLY A 188 15.08 6.46 0.43
CA GLY A 188 13.68 6.07 0.50
C GLY A 188 12.81 7.15 1.13
N GLU A 189 11.66 7.40 0.53
CA GLU A 189 10.73 8.43 1.00
C GLU A 189 9.88 7.94 2.19
N GLY A 190 9.76 6.62 2.35
CA GLY A 190 9.06 5.97 3.44
C GLY A 190 9.71 4.66 3.91
N TYR A 191 9.17 4.12 5.00
CA TYR A 191 9.45 2.78 5.51
C TYR A 191 8.13 2.15 5.97
N VAL A 192 7.79 0.97 5.47
CA VAL A 192 6.57 0.25 5.82
C VAL A 192 6.85 -0.80 6.88
N PHE A 193 5.95 -0.90 7.86
CA PHE A 193 5.84 -2.03 8.77
C PHE A 193 4.55 -2.78 8.43
N TRP A 194 4.69 -3.93 7.80
CA TRP A 194 3.62 -4.90 7.71
C TRP A 194 3.78 -5.93 8.84
N GLY A 195 2.72 -6.14 9.61
CA GLY A 195 2.76 -6.98 10.81
C GLY A 195 3.11 -8.44 10.52
N GLY A 196 2.79 -8.93 9.33
CA GLY A 196 3.14 -10.27 8.91
C GLY A 196 2.54 -11.34 9.82
N ARG A 197 3.30 -11.76 10.85
CA ARG A 197 2.86 -12.72 11.88
C ARG A 197 2.68 -12.08 13.26
N GLU A 198 2.60 -10.76 13.34
CA GLU A 198 2.33 -10.03 14.59
C GLU A 198 0.85 -10.17 14.97
N GLY A 199 0.55 -11.24 15.67
CA GLY A 199 -0.80 -11.64 16.04
C GLY A 199 -0.81 -13.02 16.68
N TYR A 200 -1.99 -13.62 16.84
CA TYR A 200 -2.12 -14.89 17.57
C TYR A 200 -3.19 -15.81 16.96
N MET A 201 -3.06 -17.10 17.28
CA MET A 201 -4.01 -18.14 16.89
C MET A 201 -5.01 -18.43 18.01
N SER A 202 -4.59 -18.34 19.29
CA SER A 202 -5.38 -18.67 20.46
C SER A 202 -4.91 -17.90 21.68
N LEU A 203 -5.86 -17.41 22.48
CA LEU A 203 -5.57 -16.80 23.79
C LEU A 203 -5.10 -17.80 24.87
N LEU A 204 -5.13 -19.09 24.58
CA LEU A 204 -4.68 -20.12 25.54
C LEU A 204 -3.17 -20.03 25.82
N ASN A 205 -2.40 -19.50 24.89
CA ASN A 205 -0.94 -19.39 24.99
C ASN A 205 -0.41 -17.98 24.70
N THR A 206 -1.28 -16.96 24.57
CA THR A 206 -0.90 -15.61 24.17
C THR A 206 -1.07 -14.62 25.32
N ASN A 207 -0.02 -13.86 25.63
CA ASN A 207 -0.10 -12.67 26.46
C ASN A 207 -0.24 -11.43 25.58
N MET A 208 -1.47 -11.21 25.11
CA MET A 208 -1.79 -10.15 24.15
C MET A 208 -1.32 -8.75 24.61
N LYS A 209 -1.41 -8.45 25.91
CA LYS A 209 -0.95 -7.17 26.44
C LYS A 209 0.56 -7.01 26.24
N LEU A 210 1.35 -7.99 26.66
CA LEU A 210 2.81 -7.97 26.53
C LEU A 210 3.24 -7.90 25.05
N GLU A 211 2.57 -8.66 24.19
CA GLU A 211 2.87 -8.69 22.76
C GLU A 211 2.64 -7.32 22.12
N ARG A 212 1.51 -6.66 22.38
CA ARG A 212 1.23 -5.29 21.90
C ARG A 212 2.23 -4.26 22.44
N GLU A 213 2.59 -4.34 23.73
CA GLU A 213 3.63 -3.50 24.33
C GLU A 213 5.00 -3.72 23.67
N ASN A 214 5.36 -4.96 23.34
CA ASN A 214 6.60 -5.29 22.63
C ASN A 214 6.60 -4.78 21.20
N PHE A 215 5.47 -4.89 20.49
CA PHE A 215 5.31 -4.33 19.16
C PHE A 215 5.53 -2.80 19.19
N ALA A 216 4.84 -2.10 20.06
CA ALA A 216 5.01 -0.65 20.23
C ALA A 216 6.46 -0.27 20.59
N ARG A 217 7.10 -1.01 21.48
CA ARG A 217 8.50 -0.79 21.87
C ARG A 217 9.45 -0.96 20.70
N MET A 218 9.23 -1.97 19.84
CA MET A 218 10.03 -2.16 18.64
C MET A 218 9.85 -0.98 17.67
N LEU A 219 8.62 -0.52 17.45
CA LEU A 219 8.35 0.65 16.59
C LEU A 219 9.06 1.90 17.11
N HIS A 220 8.97 2.21 18.42
CA HIS A 220 9.71 3.32 19.03
C HIS A 220 11.21 3.19 18.80
N THR A 221 11.77 1.99 19.03
CA THR A 221 13.20 1.72 18.84
C THR A 221 13.64 1.96 17.38
N CYS A 222 12.82 1.52 16.43
CA CYS A 222 13.08 1.74 15.00
C CYS A 222 12.99 3.22 14.62
N VAL A 223 11.99 3.94 15.09
CA VAL A 223 11.83 5.40 14.87
C VAL A 223 13.05 6.15 15.41
N GLU A 224 13.41 5.91 16.68
CA GLU A 224 14.57 6.56 17.31
C GLU A 224 15.85 6.28 16.52
N TYR A 225 16.09 5.00 16.17
CA TYR A 225 17.27 4.62 15.39
C TYR A 225 17.31 5.33 14.04
N ALA A 226 16.23 5.29 13.29
CA ALA A 226 16.16 5.86 11.95
C ALA A 226 16.31 7.39 11.98
N ARG A 227 15.65 8.09 12.90
CA ARG A 227 15.76 9.55 13.03
C ARG A 227 17.18 9.97 13.39
N ARG A 228 17.83 9.26 14.33
CA ARG A 228 19.24 9.51 14.70
C ARG A 228 20.18 9.29 13.54
N ASN A 229 19.87 8.38 12.60
CA ASN A 229 20.67 8.11 11.42
C ASN A 229 20.22 8.89 10.16
N GLY A 230 19.39 9.93 10.34
CA GLY A 230 19.08 10.91 9.30
C GLY A 230 17.90 10.54 8.40
N PHE A 231 17.12 9.53 8.73
CA PHE A 231 15.88 9.24 8.00
C PHE A 231 14.87 10.37 8.17
N LYS A 232 14.46 10.97 7.05
CA LYS A 232 13.49 12.08 7.01
C LYS A 232 12.13 11.67 6.46
N GLY A 233 12.04 10.43 5.93
CA GLY A 233 10.82 9.89 5.38
C GLY A 233 9.75 9.60 6.42
N LYS A 234 8.61 9.15 5.97
CA LYS A 234 7.49 8.77 6.84
C LYS A 234 7.50 7.28 7.12
N PHE A 235 7.12 6.89 8.33
CA PHE A 235 6.83 5.49 8.64
C PHE A 235 5.37 5.20 8.33
N PHE A 236 5.12 3.96 7.91
CA PHE A 236 3.76 3.49 7.63
C PHE A 236 3.52 2.17 8.36
N ILE A 237 2.31 1.97 8.85
CA ILE A 237 1.80 0.65 9.18
C ILE A 237 0.81 0.24 8.09
N GLU A 238 0.91 -1.01 7.69
CA GLU A 238 0.01 -1.62 6.74
C GLU A 238 -0.92 -2.58 7.47
N PRO A 239 -2.22 -2.23 7.59
CA PRO A 239 -3.20 -3.07 8.27
C PRO A 239 -3.51 -4.36 7.51
N LYS A 240 -3.68 -5.46 8.27
CA LYS A 240 -4.23 -6.74 7.77
C LYS A 240 -5.00 -7.45 8.86
N PRO A 241 -6.24 -7.94 8.61
CA PRO A 241 -7.09 -8.49 9.69
C PRO A 241 -6.67 -9.89 10.13
N CYS A 242 -6.23 -10.71 9.22
CA CYS A 242 -5.87 -12.11 9.41
C CYS A 242 -4.94 -12.57 8.28
N GLU A 243 -4.47 -13.84 8.36
CA GLU A 243 -3.61 -14.43 7.35
C GLU A 243 -2.22 -13.77 7.29
N PRO A 244 -1.18 -14.47 7.82
CA PRO A 244 -1.20 -15.88 8.24
C PRO A 244 -1.71 -16.14 9.66
N THR A 245 -1.81 -15.16 10.54
CA THR A 245 -2.39 -15.37 11.87
C THR A 245 -3.90 -15.23 11.84
N LYS A 246 -4.57 -15.83 12.81
CA LYS A 246 -6.04 -15.76 12.92
C LYS A 246 -6.51 -14.37 13.35
N HIS A 247 -5.75 -13.74 14.24
CA HIS A 247 -6.01 -12.41 14.79
C HIS A 247 -4.73 -11.59 14.73
N GLN A 248 -4.65 -10.65 13.79
CA GLN A 248 -3.53 -9.72 13.71
C GLN A 248 -3.80 -8.47 14.55
N TYR A 249 -2.74 -7.87 15.13
CA TYR A 249 -2.85 -6.68 15.98
C TYR A 249 -3.14 -5.41 15.20
N ASP A 250 -2.85 -5.40 13.92
CA ASP A 250 -3.03 -4.32 12.96
C ASP A 250 -4.24 -4.53 12.04
N TYR A 251 -5.36 -4.98 12.59
CA TYR A 251 -6.55 -5.49 11.91
C TYR A 251 -7.05 -4.61 10.74
N ASP A 252 -7.25 -3.31 10.97
CA ASP A 252 -7.77 -2.31 10.03
C ASP A 252 -7.26 -0.90 10.36
N ALA A 253 -7.61 0.08 9.54
CA ALA A 253 -7.20 1.47 9.75
C ALA A 253 -7.59 2.00 11.14
N ALA A 254 -8.81 1.73 11.60
CA ALA A 254 -9.29 2.21 12.89
C ALA A 254 -8.53 1.59 14.07
N THR A 255 -8.24 0.29 13.98
CA THR A 255 -7.45 -0.46 14.99
C THR A 255 -6.03 0.07 15.06
N VAL A 256 -5.37 0.28 13.91
CA VAL A 256 -4.01 0.83 13.87
C VAL A 256 -3.95 2.26 14.42
N ILE A 257 -4.90 3.12 14.05
CA ILE A 257 -4.99 4.49 14.59
C ILE A 257 -5.16 4.45 16.13
N GLY A 258 -6.01 3.55 16.63
CA GLY A 258 -6.20 3.31 18.07
C GLY A 258 -4.91 2.89 18.75
N PHE A 259 -4.19 1.92 18.17
CA PHE A 259 -2.90 1.42 18.68
C PHE A 259 -1.83 2.52 18.68
N LEU A 260 -1.65 3.23 17.59
CA LEU A 260 -0.67 4.32 17.49
C LEU A 260 -0.94 5.45 18.50
N ARG A 261 -2.22 5.73 18.77
CA ARG A 261 -2.63 6.73 19.80
C ARG A 261 -2.34 6.24 21.20
N GLU A 262 -2.63 4.97 21.50
CA GLU A 262 -2.38 4.34 22.81
C GLU A 262 -0.90 4.39 23.20
N PHE A 263 0.00 4.23 22.21
CA PHE A 263 1.44 4.12 22.44
C PHE A 263 2.24 5.36 21.98
N ASP A 264 1.61 6.53 21.82
CA ASP A 264 2.25 7.81 21.47
C ASP A 264 3.09 7.79 20.18
N LEU A 265 2.63 7.02 19.17
CA LEU A 265 3.30 6.87 17.88
C LEU A 265 2.64 7.64 16.73
N LEU A 266 1.48 8.24 16.97
CA LEU A 266 0.62 8.80 15.90
C LEU A 266 1.32 9.86 15.03
N SER A 267 2.23 10.66 15.62
CA SER A 267 2.93 11.73 14.90
C SER A 267 3.98 11.23 13.90
N GLU A 268 4.54 10.04 14.12
CA GLU A 268 5.61 9.47 13.30
C GLU A 268 5.06 8.65 12.13
N PHE A 269 3.84 8.13 12.25
CA PHE A 269 3.27 7.17 11.33
C PHE A 269 2.18 7.74 10.43
N GLY A 270 2.01 7.13 9.27
CA GLY A 270 0.83 7.13 8.43
C GLY A 270 0.39 5.69 8.18
N LEU A 271 -0.62 5.51 7.34
CA LEU A 271 -1.06 4.19 6.92
C LEU A 271 -0.67 3.95 5.46
N ASN A 272 -0.26 2.71 5.17
CA ASN A 272 -0.17 2.13 3.85
C ASN A 272 -1.35 1.17 3.71
N LEU A 273 -2.37 1.56 2.96
CA LEU A 273 -3.62 0.79 2.89
C LEU A 273 -3.59 -0.14 1.69
N GLU A 274 -3.88 -1.41 1.94
CA GLU A 274 -4.02 -2.40 0.87
C GLU A 274 -5.50 -2.72 0.60
N VAL A 275 -5.84 -2.79 -0.69
CA VAL A 275 -7.23 -3.03 -1.14
C VAL A 275 -7.73 -4.42 -0.73
N ASN A 276 -6.89 -5.46 -0.93
CA ASN A 276 -7.28 -6.82 -0.56
C ASN A 276 -7.39 -7.00 0.96
N HIS A 277 -6.54 -6.33 1.74
CA HIS A 277 -6.64 -6.34 3.20
C HIS A 277 -7.94 -5.71 3.69
N ALA A 278 -8.40 -4.62 3.05
CA ALA A 278 -9.73 -4.06 3.32
C ALA A 278 -10.84 -5.08 3.04
N THR A 279 -10.77 -5.79 1.90
CA THR A 279 -11.73 -6.85 1.55
C THR A 279 -11.75 -7.96 2.59
N LEU A 280 -10.57 -8.43 3.06
CA LEU A 280 -10.44 -9.44 4.11
C LEU A 280 -11.01 -8.96 5.46
N ALA A 281 -10.90 -7.66 5.76
CA ALA A 281 -11.48 -7.05 6.96
C ALA A 281 -13.01 -6.90 6.87
N GLY A 282 -13.62 -7.16 5.72
CA GLY A 282 -15.05 -6.95 5.46
C GLY A 282 -15.42 -5.50 5.19
N HIS A 283 -14.45 -4.68 4.80
CA HIS A 283 -14.61 -3.27 4.46
C HIS A 283 -14.53 -3.03 2.95
N THR A 284 -15.15 -1.95 2.47
CA THR A 284 -14.79 -1.40 1.15
C THR A 284 -13.47 -0.65 1.27
N PHE A 285 -12.70 -0.60 0.20
CA PHE A 285 -11.46 0.17 0.19
C PHE A 285 -11.68 1.67 0.46
N ALA A 286 -12.79 2.23 -0.06
CA ALA A 286 -13.19 3.61 0.22
C ALA A 286 -13.44 3.86 1.72
N HIS A 287 -13.98 2.87 2.47
CA HIS A 287 -14.13 2.98 3.93
C HIS A 287 -12.77 3.16 4.62
N GLU A 288 -11.81 2.28 4.34
CA GLU A 288 -10.47 2.36 4.91
C GLU A 288 -9.78 3.69 4.56
N CYS A 289 -9.87 4.12 3.29
CA CYS A 289 -9.35 5.42 2.85
C CYS A 289 -10.00 6.59 3.61
N GLN A 290 -11.33 6.56 3.82
CA GLN A 290 -12.02 7.64 4.53
C GLN A 290 -11.65 7.68 6.02
N VAL A 291 -11.59 6.52 6.70
CA VAL A 291 -11.16 6.43 8.10
C VAL A 291 -9.75 7.00 8.28
N ALA A 292 -8.82 6.60 7.42
CA ALA A 292 -7.45 7.08 7.47
C ALA A 292 -7.35 8.58 7.11
N SER A 293 -8.12 9.06 6.12
CA SER A 293 -8.15 10.46 5.71
C SER A 293 -8.69 11.37 6.81
N ASP A 294 -9.78 10.97 7.49
CA ASP A 294 -10.38 11.73 8.59
C ASP A 294 -9.42 11.86 9.79
N ALA A 295 -8.52 10.90 9.96
CA ALA A 295 -7.47 10.94 10.96
C ALA A 295 -6.17 11.65 10.50
N GLY A 296 -6.10 12.09 9.23
CA GLY A 296 -4.88 12.66 8.63
C GLY A 296 -3.76 11.64 8.40
N MET A 297 -4.12 10.37 8.28
CA MET A 297 -3.17 9.25 8.23
C MET A 297 -3.12 8.51 6.89
N LEU A 298 -4.00 8.82 5.92
CA LEU A 298 -3.94 8.22 4.59
C LEU A 298 -2.71 8.73 3.84
N ALA A 299 -1.69 7.89 3.69
CA ALA A 299 -0.40 8.34 3.22
C ALA A 299 0.17 7.52 2.05
N SER A 300 -0.08 6.21 1.99
CA SER A 300 0.41 5.32 0.94
C SER A 300 -0.62 4.22 0.68
N ILE A 301 -0.52 3.58 -0.47
CA ILE A 301 -1.45 2.52 -0.90
C ILE A 301 -0.66 1.37 -1.52
N ASP A 302 -1.01 0.16 -1.13
CA ASP A 302 -0.70 -1.06 -1.85
C ASP A 302 -1.88 -1.46 -2.74
N ALA A 303 -1.66 -1.25 -4.03
CA ALA A 303 -2.69 -1.37 -5.04
C ALA A 303 -2.81 -2.80 -5.55
N ASN A 304 -3.93 -3.39 -5.25
CA ASN A 304 -4.36 -4.68 -5.79
C ASN A 304 -5.90 -4.76 -5.80
N ARG A 305 -6.44 -5.93 -5.79
CA ARG A 305 -7.84 -6.22 -5.51
C ARG A 305 -7.98 -7.59 -4.87
N GLY A 306 -8.92 -7.70 -3.94
CA GLY A 306 -9.37 -8.97 -3.40
C GLY A 306 -10.27 -9.75 -4.34
N ASP A 307 -10.43 -11.02 -4.06
CA ASP A 307 -11.35 -11.93 -4.75
C ASP A 307 -12.21 -12.64 -3.72
N THR A 308 -13.43 -12.15 -3.55
CA THR A 308 -14.38 -12.67 -2.55
C THR A 308 -14.81 -14.11 -2.81
N GLN A 309 -14.69 -14.59 -4.05
CA GLN A 309 -14.96 -15.98 -4.39
C GLN A 309 -13.85 -16.92 -3.88
N ASN A 310 -12.61 -16.47 -3.90
CA ASN A 310 -11.48 -17.23 -3.34
C ASN A 310 -11.35 -17.07 -1.83
N GLY A 311 -11.55 -15.89 -1.30
CA GLY A 311 -11.62 -15.62 0.14
C GLY A 311 -10.28 -15.60 0.88
N TRP A 312 -9.13 -15.57 0.17
CA TRP A 312 -7.80 -15.36 0.73
C TRP A 312 -7.10 -14.18 0.05
N ASP A 313 -5.89 -13.90 0.50
CA ASP A 313 -5.07 -12.83 -0.05
C ASP A 313 -4.57 -13.15 -1.45
N THR A 314 -5.33 -12.72 -2.44
CA THR A 314 -5.10 -13.07 -3.85
C THR A 314 -4.20 -12.11 -4.60
N ASP A 315 -3.99 -10.90 -4.10
CA ASP A 315 -3.15 -9.83 -4.65
C ASP A 315 -3.31 -9.67 -6.17
N GLN A 316 -4.55 -9.57 -6.62
CA GLN A 316 -4.83 -9.43 -8.04
C GLN A 316 -4.61 -7.98 -8.47
N PHE A 317 -4.18 -7.75 -9.72
CA PHE A 317 -4.07 -6.39 -10.24
C PHE A 317 -5.43 -5.67 -10.26
N PRO A 318 -5.45 -4.34 -10.01
CA PRO A 318 -6.68 -3.55 -10.01
C PRO A 318 -7.43 -3.62 -11.34
N THR A 319 -8.74 -3.83 -11.27
CA THR A 319 -9.65 -3.81 -12.44
C THR A 319 -11.00 -3.16 -12.13
N ASP A 320 -11.33 -2.92 -10.86
CA ASP A 320 -12.60 -2.33 -10.43
C ASP A 320 -12.51 -0.81 -10.45
N ILE A 321 -13.12 -0.20 -11.48
CA ILE A 321 -13.10 1.25 -11.66
C ILE A 321 -14.02 1.96 -10.66
N TYR A 322 -15.13 1.35 -10.24
CA TYR A 322 -16.04 1.97 -9.27
C TYR A 322 -15.38 2.11 -7.91
N GLU A 323 -14.79 1.02 -7.39
CA GLU A 323 -14.06 1.03 -6.12
C GLU A 323 -12.92 2.05 -6.12
N TRP A 324 -12.12 2.04 -7.18
CA TRP A 324 -11.00 2.97 -7.31
C TRP A 324 -11.44 4.42 -7.54
N ALA A 325 -12.59 4.68 -8.20
CA ALA A 325 -13.10 6.03 -8.37
C ALA A 325 -13.53 6.65 -7.02
N GLU A 326 -14.15 5.89 -6.14
CA GLU A 326 -14.50 6.34 -4.79
C GLU A 326 -13.25 6.61 -3.95
N ALA A 327 -12.28 5.70 -3.95
CA ALA A 327 -11.00 5.89 -3.24
C ALA A 327 -10.22 7.10 -3.77
N MET A 328 -10.13 7.26 -5.10
CA MET A 328 -9.46 8.40 -5.73
C MET A 328 -10.15 9.73 -5.42
N ALA A 329 -11.48 9.76 -5.27
CA ALA A 329 -12.19 10.97 -4.85
C ALA A 329 -11.79 11.40 -3.42
N ILE A 330 -11.60 10.44 -2.50
CA ILE A 330 -11.12 10.72 -1.14
C ILE A 330 -9.68 11.23 -1.18
N ILE A 331 -8.79 10.55 -1.92
CA ILE A 331 -7.37 10.92 -2.06
C ILE A 331 -7.25 12.32 -2.68
N LEU A 332 -8.02 12.61 -3.73
CA LEU A 332 -8.00 13.91 -4.38
C LEU A 332 -8.50 15.02 -3.44
N LYS A 333 -9.56 14.74 -2.68
CA LYS A 333 -10.16 15.69 -1.72
C LYS A 333 -9.22 16.04 -0.57
N GLN A 334 -8.41 15.10 -0.08
CA GLN A 334 -7.40 15.41 0.94
C GLN A 334 -6.13 16.08 0.39
N GLY A 335 -5.98 16.19 -0.94
CA GLY A 335 -4.83 16.84 -1.59
C GLY A 335 -3.73 15.90 -2.08
N GLY A 336 -3.97 14.58 -2.08
CA GLY A 336 -3.04 13.54 -2.50
C GLY A 336 -2.51 12.68 -1.35
N LEU A 337 -1.55 11.82 -1.64
CA LEU A 337 -0.92 10.93 -0.67
C LEU A 337 0.27 11.63 0.02
N ALA A 338 0.30 11.61 1.35
CA ALA A 338 1.24 12.38 2.16
C ALA A 338 2.58 11.64 2.38
N GLY A 339 3.48 11.73 1.42
CA GLY A 339 4.85 11.16 1.50
C GLY A 339 4.96 9.72 1.01
N GLY A 340 3.85 9.09 0.63
CA GLY A 340 3.80 7.77 0.00
C GLY A 340 3.50 7.84 -1.49
N GLY A 341 2.94 6.77 -2.02
CA GLY A 341 2.53 6.62 -3.40
C GLY A 341 1.60 5.42 -3.56
N ILE A 342 1.49 4.92 -4.77
CA ILE A 342 0.68 3.75 -5.10
C ILE A 342 1.64 2.65 -5.58
N ASN A 343 1.94 1.72 -4.71
CA ASN A 343 2.74 0.55 -5.01
C ASN A 343 1.84 -0.59 -5.50
N PHE A 344 2.27 -1.35 -6.50
CA PHE A 344 1.53 -2.51 -6.98
C PHE A 344 1.91 -3.76 -6.17
N ASP A 345 1.31 -3.92 -5.00
CA ASP A 345 1.34 -5.18 -4.26
C ASP A 345 0.38 -6.18 -4.92
N ALA A 346 0.75 -6.56 -6.12
CA ALA A 346 -0.08 -7.37 -7.00
C ALA A 346 0.77 -8.36 -7.80
N LYS A 347 0.27 -9.59 -7.95
CA LYS A 347 0.96 -10.69 -8.60
C LYS A 347 0.21 -11.19 -9.83
N ARG A 348 0.98 -11.67 -10.82
CA ARG A 348 0.40 -12.40 -11.96
C ARG A 348 -0.32 -13.64 -11.47
N ARG A 349 -1.33 -14.05 -12.21
CA ARG A 349 -2.00 -15.33 -11.96
C ARG A 349 -1.02 -16.49 -12.15
N ARG A 350 -1.21 -17.56 -11.39
CA ARG A 350 -0.47 -18.81 -11.50
C ARG A 350 -0.43 -19.38 -12.95
N ASN A 351 -1.45 -19.12 -13.75
CA ASN A 351 -1.60 -19.55 -15.14
C ASN A 351 -1.16 -18.53 -16.19
N SER A 352 -0.58 -17.40 -15.77
CA SER A 352 -0.03 -16.37 -16.64
C SER A 352 1.50 -16.43 -16.60
N THR A 353 2.08 -17.28 -17.46
CA THR A 353 3.49 -17.69 -17.37
C THR A 353 4.43 -16.95 -18.31
N ASP A 354 3.88 -16.20 -19.28
CA ASP A 354 4.69 -15.44 -20.22
C ASP A 354 5.28 -14.18 -19.57
N MET A 355 6.50 -13.82 -19.96
CA MET A 355 7.15 -12.60 -19.45
C MET A 355 6.38 -11.32 -19.80
N GLN A 356 5.63 -11.34 -20.89
CA GLN A 356 4.76 -10.25 -21.34
C GLN A 356 3.58 -10.02 -20.39
N ASP A 357 3.10 -11.06 -19.70
CA ASP A 357 1.99 -10.96 -18.75
C ASP A 357 2.30 -9.98 -17.62
N LEU A 358 3.57 -9.82 -17.25
CA LEU A 358 3.99 -8.82 -16.26
C LEU A 358 3.70 -7.40 -16.74
N PHE A 359 3.92 -7.11 -18.04
CA PHE A 359 3.59 -5.81 -18.63
C PHE A 359 2.09 -5.60 -18.74
N TYR A 360 1.35 -6.59 -19.26
CA TYR A 360 -0.10 -6.49 -19.39
C TYR A 360 -0.79 -6.22 -18.04
N ALA A 361 -0.33 -6.90 -17.00
CA ALA A 361 -0.85 -6.73 -15.64
C ALA A 361 -0.62 -5.31 -15.11
N HIS A 362 0.60 -4.79 -15.22
CA HIS A 362 0.91 -3.43 -14.76
C HIS A 362 0.26 -2.35 -15.62
N ILE A 363 0.24 -2.50 -16.94
CA ILE A 363 -0.47 -1.57 -17.85
C ILE A 363 -1.93 -1.48 -17.45
N GLY A 364 -2.60 -2.63 -17.28
CA GLY A 364 -4.01 -2.68 -16.88
C GLY A 364 -4.27 -2.04 -15.52
N GLY A 365 -3.43 -2.33 -14.52
CA GLY A 365 -3.54 -1.75 -13.18
C GLY A 365 -3.29 -0.23 -13.17
N MET A 366 -2.24 0.24 -13.84
CA MET A 366 -1.92 1.67 -13.97
C MET A 366 -3.03 2.43 -14.69
N ASP A 367 -3.56 1.87 -15.77
CA ASP A 367 -4.67 2.47 -16.52
C ASP A 367 -5.98 2.51 -15.73
N THR A 368 -6.29 1.45 -14.96
CA THR A 368 -7.47 1.43 -14.08
C THR A 368 -7.41 2.58 -13.08
N ILE A 369 -6.31 2.74 -12.39
CA ILE A 369 -6.14 3.79 -11.37
C ILE A 369 -6.08 5.19 -12.02
N ALA A 370 -5.39 5.33 -13.15
CA ALA A 370 -5.35 6.59 -13.89
C ALA A 370 -6.74 7.03 -14.39
N ARG A 371 -7.53 6.09 -14.93
CA ARG A 371 -8.92 6.33 -15.31
C ARG A 371 -9.77 6.75 -14.11
N SER A 372 -9.58 6.10 -12.97
CA SER A 372 -10.30 6.42 -11.72
C SER A 372 -9.95 7.81 -11.20
N LEU A 373 -8.70 8.26 -11.32
CA LEU A 373 -8.32 9.64 -11.01
C LEU A 373 -9.03 10.66 -11.92
N LEU A 374 -9.16 10.36 -13.22
CA LEU A 374 -9.90 11.22 -14.15
C LEU A 374 -11.40 11.27 -13.82
N ILE A 375 -11.98 10.17 -13.37
CA ILE A 375 -13.36 10.09 -12.91
C ILE A 375 -13.53 10.94 -11.63
N ALA A 376 -12.64 10.79 -10.66
CA ALA A 376 -12.65 11.58 -9.43
C ALA A 376 -12.56 13.09 -9.70
N GLU A 377 -11.73 13.51 -10.67
CA GLU A 377 -11.68 14.91 -11.10
C GLU A 377 -13.00 15.39 -11.71
N LYS A 378 -13.65 14.57 -12.57
CA LYS A 378 -14.96 14.89 -13.13
C LYS A 378 -16.02 15.02 -12.04
N MET A 379 -16.04 14.10 -11.06
CA MET A 379 -16.95 14.15 -9.90
C MET A 379 -16.76 15.44 -9.11
N ALA A 380 -15.52 15.80 -8.79
CA ALA A 380 -15.19 17.03 -8.07
C ALA A 380 -15.61 18.29 -8.83
N LYS A 381 -15.36 18.36 -10.16
CA LYS A 381 -15.76 19.48 -11.01
C LYS A 381 -17.29 19.60 -11.15
N HIS A 382 -18.01 18.48 -11.20
CA HIS A 382 -19.47 18.48 -11.24
C HIS A 382 -20.08 18.96 -9.93
N GLY A 383 -19.49 18.59 -8.78
CA GLY A 383 -19.80 19.10 -7.44
C GLY A 383 -21.15 18.67 -6.85
N GLU A 384 -21.98 17.93 -7.58
CA GLU A 384 -23.33 17.57 -7.09
C GLU A 384 -23.31 16.62 -5.90
N MET A 385 -22.40 15.66 -5.87
CA MET A 385 -22.27 14.75 -4.72
C MET A 385 -21.90 15.50 -3.44
N ASP A 386 -20.96 16.44 -3.53
CA ASP A 386 -20.56 17.29 -2.39
C ASP A 386 -21.70 18.22 -1.96
N ARG A 387 -22.47 18.78 -2.92
CA ARG A 387 -23.64 19.60 -2.66
C ARG A 387 -24.71 18.81 -1.91
N LEU A 388 -25.06 17.61 -2.40
CA LEU A 388 -26.06 16.73 -1.77
C LEU A 388 -25.61 16.28 -0.38
N LYS A 389 -24.33 15.97 -0.20
CA LYS A 389 -23.75 15.66 1.11
C LYS A 389 -23.88 16.85 2.06
N ALA A 390 -23.54 18.06 1.63
CA ALA A 390 -23.65 19.29 2.43
C ALA A 390 -25.13 19.57 2.81
N GLU A 391 -26.05 19.42 1.88
CA GLU A 391 -27.50 19.59 2.13
C GLU A 391 -28.01 18.56 3.15
N ARG A 392 -27.59 17.31 3.06
CA ARG A 392 -27.97 16.24 3.99
C ARG A 392 -27.64 16.57 5.44
N TYR A 393 -26.55 17.24 5.70
CA TYR A 393 -26.05 17.60 7.04
C TYR A 393 -26.29 19.07 7.40
N ALA A 394 -27.04 19.83 6.59
CA ALA A 394 -27.21 21.26 6.76
C ALA A 394 -27.87 21.65 8.10
N SER A 395 -28.67 20.77 8.71
CA SER A 395 -29.31 20.98 10.02
C SER A 395 -28.32 21.19 11.16
N PHE A 396 -27.06 20.73 11.01
CA PHE A 396 -26.01 20.95 12.00
C PHE A 396 -25.25 22.27 11.84
N ASN A 397 -25.54 23.04 10.77
CA ASN A 397 -24.83 24.28 10.48
C ASN A 397 -25.51 25.53 11.09
N SER A 398 -26.71 25.39 11.66
CA SER A 398 -27.48 26.52 12.26
C SER A 398 -28.39 26.06 13.39
N GLY A 399 -28.89 27.06 14.18
CA GLY A 399 -29.85 26.82 15.23
C GLY A 399 -29.42 25.76 16.25
N LYS A 400 -30.39 24.93 16.70
CA LYS A 400 -30.14 23.88 17.70
C LYS A 400 -29.15 22.82 17.26
N GLY A 401 -29.09 22.51 15.96
CA GLY A 401 -28.09 21.58 15.41
C GLY A 401 -26.66 22.10 15.56
N ALA A 402 -26.43 23.39 15.29
CA ALA A 402 -25.13 24.03 15.52
C ALA A 402 -24.77 24.09 17.01
N ASP A 403 -25.74 24.35 17.90
CA ASP A 403 -25.52 24.32 19.35
C ASP A 403 -25.15 22.91 19.84
N TYR A 404 -25.78 21.86 19.27
CA TYR A 404 -25.42 20.46 19.55
C TYR A 404 -23.98 20.16 19.09
N ALA A 405 -23.65 20.49 17.84
CA ALA A 405 -22.30 20.28 17.28
C ALA A 405 -21.21 21.02 18.10
N ALA A 406 -21.54 22.16 18.68
CA ALA A 406 -20.67 22.92 19.57
C ALA A 406 -20.63 22.41 21.04
N GLY A 407 -21.32 21.29 21.36
CA GLY A 407 -21.36 20.71 22.71
C GLY A 407 -22.11 21.54 23.74
N LYS A 408 -23.01 22.45 23.31
CA LYS A 408 -23.74 23.37 24.20
C LYS A 408 -25.03 22.77 24.76
N LEU A 409 -25.58 21.73 24.10
CA LEU A 409 -26.83 21.10 24.52
C LEU A 409 -26.56 19.89 25.42
N LYS A 410 -27.37 19.77 26.47
CA LYS A 410 -27.40 18.63 27.38
C LYS A 410 -28.54 17.67 26.98
N LEU A 411 -28.57 16.49 27.58
CA LEU A 411 -29.57 15.48 27.27
C LEU A 411 -31.01 15.98 27.54
N GLU A 412 -31.18 16.79 28.60
CA GLU A 412 -32.48 17.41 28.96
C GLU A 412 -32.94 18.42 27.91
N ASP A 413 -32.01 19.10 27.23
CA ASP A 413 -32.32 20.05 26.16
C ASP A 413 -32.75 19.26 24.89
N LEU A 414 -32.08 18.16 24.58
CA LEU A 414 -32.48 17.28 23.47
C LEU A 414 -33.89 16.71 23.71
N TYR A 415 -34.21 16.30 24.95
CA TYR A 415 -35.52 15.81 25.30
C TYR A 415 -36.63 16.86 25.08
N LYS A 416 -36.41 18.11 25.51
CA LYS A 416 -37.33 19.22 25.28
C LYS A 416 -37.54 19.51 23.79
N ILE A 417 -36.45 19.54 23.02
CA ILE A 417 -36.50 19.74 21.56
C ILE A 417 -37.32 18.64 20.92
N ALA A 418 -37.10 17.37 21.30
CA ALA A 418 -37.86 16.23 20.75
C ALA A 418 -39.39 16.35 21.04
N ILE A 419 -39.77 16.83 22.22
CA ILE A 419 -41.17 17.10 22.56
C ILE A 419 -41.77 18.22 21.68
N GLU A 420 -40.99 19.30 21.48
CA GLU A 420 -41.42 20.43 20.65
C GLU A 420 -41.58 20.06 19.17
N VAL A 421 -40.66 19.25 18.65
CA VAL A 421 -40.62 18.82 17.22
C VAL A 421 -41.66 17.72 16.92
N GLY A 422 -41.93 16.84 17.90
CA GLY A 422 -42.70 15.60 17.67
C GLY A 422 -41.95 14.62 16.76
N GLU A 423 -42.66 13.90 15.91
CA GLU A 423 -42.08 12.94 14.95
C GLU A 423 -41.36 13.70 13.83
N PRO A 424 -40.03 13.51 13.66
CA PRO A 424 -39.29 14.19 12.61
C PRO A 424 -39.61 13.61 11.22
N ALA A 425 -39.63 14.50 10.21
CA ALA A 425 -39.78 14.06 8.82
C ALA A 425 -38.59 13.20 8.37
N GLN A 426 -38.89 12.13 7.66
CA GLN A 426 -37.85 11.28 7.05
C GLN A 426 -37.27 11.97 5.82
N ILE A 427 -35.92 11.97 5.74
CA ILE A 427 -35.17 12.55 4.62
C ILE A 427 -34.54 11.40 3.82
N SER A 428 -34.82 11.35 2.51
CA SER A 428 -34.24 10.34 1.62
C SER A 428 -32.73 10.40 1.59
N GLY A 429 -32.07 9.23 1.68
CA GLY A 429 -30.61 9.06 1.51
C GLY A 429 -30.13 9.17 0.06
N LYS A 430 -31.05 9.09 -0.92
CA LYS A 430 -30.79 9.16 -2.37
C LYS A 430 -29.72 8.18 -2.85
N GLN A 431 -29.64 6.99 -2.25
CA GLN A 431 -28.57 6.01 -2.50
C GLN A 431 -28.50 5.64 -3.99
N GLU A 432 -29.59 5.22 -4.58
CA GLU A 432 -29.67 4.81 -5.99
C GLU A 432 -29.36 5.97 -6.95
N TYR A 433 -29.74 7.19 -6.58
CA TYR A 433 -29.42 8.37 -7.36
C TYR A 433 -27.90 8.67 -7.38
N LEU A 434 -27.24 8.53 -6.22
CA LEU A 434 -25.79 8.76 -6.10
C LEU A 434 -25.00 7.69 -6.85
N GLU A 435 -25.43 6.43 -6.81
CA GLU A 435 -24.83 5.33 -7.58
C GLU A 435 -24.99 5.56 -9.10
N ASN A 436 -26.19 5.96 -9.53
CA ASN A 436 -26.42 6.34 -10.93
C ASN A 436 -25.58 7.56 -11.35
N LEU A 437 -25.39 8.52 -10.45
CA LEU A 437 -24.57 9.69 -10.72
C LEU A 437 -23.09 9.30 -10.89
N LEU A 438 -22.57 8.40 -10.04
CA LEU A 438 -21.22 7.85 -10.22
C LEU A 438 -21.10 7.13 -11.57
N GLY A 439 -22.08 6.31 -11.93
CA GLY A 439 -22.11 5.60 -13.22
C GLY A 439 -22.06 6.49 -14.46
N ARG A 440 -22.47 7.78 -14.35
CA ARG A 440 -22.34 8.75 -15.45
C ARG A 440 -20.90 9.17 -15.74
N PHE A 441 -20.00 9.03 -14.78
CA PHE A 441 -18.60 9.43 -14.92
C PHE A 441 -17.69 8.27 -15.32
N VAL A 442 -18.10 7.04 -15.04
CA VAL A 442 -17.39 5.81 -15.41
C VAL A 442 -17.58 5.48 -16.90
#